data_971eec8b60ed1b125fa6a5d1e7e916da
#
_entry.id   971eec8b60ed1b125fa6a5d1e7e916da
#
_cell.length_a   1.000
_cell.length_b   1.000
_cell.length_c   1.000
_cell.angle_alpha   90.00
_cell.angle_beta   90.00
_cell.angle_gamma   90.00
#
_symmetry.space_group_name_H-M   'P 1'
#
loop_
_entity.id
_entity.type
_entity.pdbx_description
1 polymer ?
#
loop_
_entity_poly.entity_id
_entity_poly.type
_entity_poly.pdbx_seq_one_letter_code
_entity_poly.pdbx_strand_id
1 'polypeptide(L)'
;GSILKPMDVFAAYEPAEDVTEVEDLSALAFIMFTSGTTGRSKGVMLSQKNLFTAMPAFLNPFDDVRKATGWDTDKFSSLSALPMFHISAMTSLVSWSITGHSINLCNNLKYFYRDLGAMHSEVMAVVPVLLKSIYSDVMRGRRDRLNGLCMLTCGAAMFDPKILSDMMEKGFF
;
A
#
# COMPACT_ATOMS: atom_id res chain seq x y z
N GLY A 1 -25.98 -4.10 -17.88
CA GLY A 1 -25.82 -5.05 -16.79
C GLY A 1 -25.88 -4.31 -15.46
N SER A 2 -26.58 -4.85 -14.46
CA SER A 2 -26.60 -4.28 -13.11
C SER A 2 -25.21 -4.40 -12.47
N ILE A 3 -24.70 -3.30 -11.93
CA ILE A 3 -23.49 -3.32 -11.12
C ILE A 3 -23.88 -3.91 -9.76
N LEU A 4 -23.39 -5.11 -9.46
CA LEU A 4 -23.54 -5.69 -8.13
C LEU A 4 -22.74 -4.88 -7.11
N LYS A 5 -23.40 -4.46 -6.03
CA LYS A 5 -22.68 -3.84 -4.91
C LYS A 5 -21.96 -4.94 -4.13
N PRO A 6 -20.75 -4.70 -3.58
CA PRO A 6 -20.02 -5.71 -2.81
C PRO A 6 -20.85 -6.34 -1.69
N MET A 7 -21.63 -5.53 -0.97
CA MET A 7 -22.48 -6.03 0.11
C MET A 7 -23.60 -6.97 -0.37
N ASP A 8 -24.13 -6.76 -1.57
CA ASP A 8 -25.16 -7.66 -2.16
C ASP A 8 -24.54 -9.02 -2.50
N VAL A 9 -23.26 -9.03 -2.90
CA VAL A 9 -22.51 -10.26 -3.14
C VAL A 9 -22.27 -11.01 -1.83
N PHE A 10 -21.79 -10.34 -0.79
CA PHE A 10 -21.57 -10.97 0.52
C PHE A 10 -22.86 -11.50 1.15
N ALA A 11 -23.97 -10.79 1.00
CA ALA A 11 -25.27 -11.23 1.52
C ALA A 11 -25.88 -12.42 0.75
N ALA A 12 -25.41 -12.69 -0.47
CA ALA A 12 -25.95 -13.76 -1.31
C ALA A 12 -25.23 -15.11 -1.12
N TYR A 13 -24.12 -15.14 -0.39
CA TYR A 13 -23.31 -16.35 -0.19
C TYR A 13 -23.10 -16.62 1.29
N GLU A 14 -23.26 -17.88 1.67
CA GLU A 14 -22.85 -18.33 3.00
C GLU A 14 -21.32 -18.37 3.10
N PRO A 15 -20.76 -18.11 4.28
CA PRO A 15 -19.33 -18.27 4.52
C PRO A 15 -18.87 -19.69 4.18
N ALA A 16 -17.73 -19.84 3.53
CA ALA A 16 -17.15 -21.16 3.31
C ALA A 16 -16.76 -21.77 4.67
N GLU A 17 -17.27 -22.97 4.95
CA GLU A 17 -16.94 -23.70 6.18
C GLU A 17 -15.49 -24.24 6.14
N ASP A 18 -15.00 -24.53 4.94
CA ASP A 18 -13.64 -25.06 4.72
C ASP A 18 -12.80 -24.10 3.90
N VAL A 19 -11.67 -23.68 4.46
CA VAL A 19 -10.60 -22.97 3.75
C VAL A 19 -9.52 -23.98 3.42
N THR A 20 -9.35 -24.29 2.14
CA THR A 20 -8.27 -25.17 1.68
C THR A 20 -6.93 -24.43 1.76
N GLU A 21 -6.02 -24.94 2.59
CA GLU A 21 -4.66 -24.46 2.62
C GLU A 21 -3.92 -24.87 1.35
N VAL A 22 -3.17 -23.92 0.76
CA VAL A 22 -2.34 -24.19 -0.41
C VAL A 22 -0.92 -24.47 0.06
N GLU A 23 -0.56 -25.74 0.14
CA GLU A 23 0.79 -26.18 0.55
C GLU A 23 1.84 -25.94 -0.53
N ASP A 24 1.44 -25.99 -1.82
CA ASP A 24 2.35 -25.78 -2.94
C ASP A 24 2.59 -24.30 -3.19
N LEU A 25 3.74 -23.81 -2.76
CA LEU A 25 4.16 -22.43 -3.00
C LEU A 25 4.37 -22.09 -4.49
N SER A 26 4.44 -23.07 -5.38
CA SER A 26 4.50 -22.86 -6.83
C SER A 26 3.12 -22.60 -7.44
N ALA A 27 2.04 -22.85 -6.68
CA ALA A 27 0.67 -22.62 -7.14
C ALA A 27 0.46 -21.14 -7.53
N LEU A 28 -0.33 -20.95 -8.58
CA LEU A 28 -0.71 -19.62 -9.07
C LEU A 28 -1.50 -18.86 -8.01
N ALA A 29 -1.02 -17.66 -7.64
CA ALA A 29 -1.71 -16.77 -6.73
C ALA A 29 -2.45 -15.65 -7.45
N PHE A 30 -1.79 -14.98 -8.43
CA PHE A 30 -2.34 -13.84 -9.16
C PHE A 30 -1.96 -13.87 -10.63
N ILE A 31 -2.82 -13.27 -11.46
CA ILE A 31 -2.49 -12.89 -12.84
C ILE A 31 -2.60 -11.37 -12.92
N MET A 32 -1.47 -10.69 -13.07
CA MET A 32 -1.39 -9.23 -13.15
C MET A 32 -1.18 -8.80 -14.60
N PHE A 33 -2.04 -7.93 -15.10
CA PHE A 33 -1.97 -7.47 -16.47
C PHE A 33 -1.07 -6.25 -16.61
N THR A 34 -0.18 -6.27 -17.60
CA THR A 34 0.66 -5.14 -17.99
C THR A 34 0.24 -4.63 -19.36
N SER A 35 0.41 -3.32 -19.60
CA SER A 35 0.04 -2.69 -20.88
C SER A 35 0.83 -3.19 -22.10
N GLY A 36 1.93 -3.94 -21.88
CA GLY A 36 2.75 -4.51 -22.93
C GLY A 36 3.31 -3.48 -23.94
N THR A 37 4.58 -3.56 -24.28
CA THR A 37 5.22 -2.67 -25.28
C THR A 37 4.68 -2.88 -26.71
N THR A 38 3.97 -3.98 -26.95
CA THR A 38 3.41 -4.36 -28.27
C THR A 38 1.93 -4.00 -28.41
N GLY A 39 1.36 -3.21 -27.50
CA GLY A 39 -0.05 -2.77 -27.53
C GLY A 39 -1.07 -3.82 -27.08
N ARG A 40 -0.67 -5.05 -26.78
CA ARG A 40 -1.53 -6.07 -26.18
C ARG A 40 -1.19 -6.28 -24.72
N SER A 41 -2.20 -6.25 -23.86
CA SER A 41 -2.03 -6.58 -22.44
C SER A 41 -1.51 -8.00 -22.29
N LYS A 42 -0.52 -8.18 -21.40
CA LYS A 42 0.06 -9.48 -21.06
C LYS A 42 -0.25 -9.80 -19.61
N GLY A 43 -0.75 -11.00 -19.35
CA GLY A 43 -0.97 -11.51 -18.00
C GLY A 43 0.32 -12.11 -17.45
N VAL A 44 0.86 -11.50 -16.41
CA VAL A 44 2.02 -12.04 -15.68
C VAL A 44 1.49 -12.93 -14.57
N MET A 45 1.86 -14.20 -14.60
CA MET A 45 1.50 -15.19 -13.60
C MET A 45 2.44 -15.08 -12.39
N LEU A 46 1.88 -14.91 -11.21
CA LEU A 46 2.61 -14.82 -9.95
C LEU A 46 2.19 -15.98 -9.05
N SER A 47 3.17 -16.74 -8.58
CA SER A 47 2.95 -17.83 -7.64
C SER A 47 2.89 -17.32 -6.19
N GLN A 48 2.42 -18.16 -5.29
CA GLN A 48 2.50 -17.94 -3.83
C GLN A 48 3.94 -17.59 -3.41
N LYS A 49 4.92 -18.34 -3.94
CA LYS A 49 6.35 -18.11 -3.66
C LYS A 49 6.81 -16.71 -4.05
N ASN A 50 6.35 -16.18 -5.20
CA ASN A 50 6.71 -14.83 -5.62
C ASN A 50 6.25 -13.77 -4.61
N LEU A 51 5.04 -13.91 -4.07
CA LEU A 51 4.51 -13.00 -3.06
C LEU A 51 5.34 -13.08 -1.76
N PHE A 52 5.53 -14.28 -1.22
CA PHE A 52 6.31 -14.47 0.01
C PHE A 52 7.77 -14.00 -0.12
N THR A 53 8.38 -14.20 -1.29
CA THR A 53 9.75 -13.73 -1.53
C THR A 53 9.84 -12.19 -1.61
N ALA A 54 8.78 -11.52 -2.06
CA ALA A 54 8.74 -10.06 -2.14
C ALA A 54 8.46 -9.39 -0.78
N MET A 55 7.83 -10.08 0.17
CA MET A 55 7.43 -9.52 1.47
C MET A 55 8.59 -8.87 2.26
N PRO A 56 9.79 -9.47 2.38
CA PRO A 56 10.88 -8.86 3.12
C PRO A 56 11.27 -7.47 2.60
N ALA A 57 11.17 -7.22 1.30
CA ALA A 57 11.45 -5.91 0.72
C ALA A 57 10.48 -4.83 1.22
N PHE A 58 9.26 -5.21 1.63
CA PHE A 58 8.28 -4.30 2.23
C PHE A 58 8.45 -4.17 3.74
N LEU A 59 8.92 -5.20 4.43
CA LEU A 59 8.99 -5.25 5.88
C LEU A 59 10.32 -4.72 6.44
N ASN A 60 11.44 -5.00 5.75
CA ASN A 60 12.77 -4.60 6.22
C ASN A 60 12.91 -3.09 6.52
N PRO A 61 12.37 -2.16 5.72
CA PRO A 61 12.44 -0.73 6.03
C PRO A 61 11.84 -0.36 7.39
N PHE A 62 10.83 -1.08 7.85
CA PHE A 62 10.20 -0.86 9.16
C PHE A 62 11.12 -1.27 10.30
N ASP A 63 11.85 -2.37 10.15
CA ASP A 63 12.86 -2.78 11.13
C ASP A 63 13.98 -1.74 11.26
N ASP A 64 14.40 -1.14 10.16
CA ASP A 64 15.44 -0.11 10.16
C ASP A 64 14.93 1.18 10.81
N VAL A 65 13.70 1.59 10.53
CA VAL A 65 13.05 2.74 11.21
C VAL A 65 12.92 2.47 12.70
N ARG A 66 12.46 1.30 13.12
CA ARG A 66 12.36 0.92 14.53
C ARG A 66 13.70 1.01 15.25
N LYS A 67 14.76 0.47 14.65
CA LYS A 67 16.12 0.54 15.22
C LYS A 67 16.64 1.96 15.32
N ALA A 68 16.34 2.82 14.35
CA ALA A 68 16.83 4.19 14.30
C ALA A 68 16.07 5.14 15.22
N THR A 69 14.78 4.91 15.45
CA THR A 69 13.88 5.88 16.11
C THR A 69 13.25 5.40 17.39
N GLY A 70 13.22 4.07 17.63
CA GLY A 70 12.46 3.46 18.70
C GLY A 70 10.94 3.46 18.47
N TRP A 71 10.47 3.83 17.25
CA TRP A 71 9.05 3.77 16.92
C TRP A 71 8.56 2.32 16.95
N ASP A 72 7.44 2.11 17.65
CA ASP A 72 6.80 0.80 17.71
C ASP A 72 6.13 0.52 16.35
N THR A 73 6.74 -0.38 15.59
CA THR A 73 6.26 -0.81 14.28
C THR A 73 5.44 -2.10 14.33
N ASP A 74 5.16 -2.64 15.52
CA ASP A 74 4.43 -3.90 15.66
C ASP A 74 2.94 -3.72 15.29
N LYS A 75 2.42 -2.50 15.45
CA LYS A 75 1.05 -2.15 15.06
C LYS A 75 1.02 -0.77 14.46
N PHE A 76 0.65 -0.70 13.20
CA PHE A 76 0.39 0.56 12.52
C PHE A 76 -0.81 0.44 11.58
N SER A 77 -1.30 1.57 11.16
CA SER A 77 -2.33 1.69 10.13
C SER A 77 -1.73 2.26 8.86
N SER A 78 -1.96 1.61 7.73
CA SER A 78 -1.50 2.08 6.43
C SER A 78 -2.65 2.64 5.61
N LEU A 79 -2.39 3.66 4.79
CA LEU A 79 -3.31 4.12 3.75
C LEU A 79 -2.79 3.67 2.39
N SER A 80 -3.59 2.88 1.69
CA SER A 80 -3.33 2.52 0.30
C SER A 80 -4.14 3.41 -0.63
N ALA A 81 -3.45 4.26 -1.39
CA ALA A 81 -4.02 5.09 -2.44
C ALA A 81 -3.55 4.66 -3.84
N LEU A 82 -2.79 3.57 -3.92
CA LEU A 82 -2.35 2.99 -5.17
C LEU A 82 -3.44 2.10 -5.76
N PRO A 83 -3.60 2.07 -7.09
CA PRO A 83 -4.59 1.21 -7.73
C PRO A 83 -4.31 -0.27 -7.44
N MET A 84 -5.35 -1.00 -7.01
CA MET A 84 -5.23 -2.42 -6.63
C MET A 84 -4.87 -3.36 -7.79
N PHE A 85 -4.96 -2.91 -9.03
CA PHE A 85 -4.47 -3.65 -10.19
C PHE A 85 -2.94 -3.56 -10.38
N HIS A 86 -2.24 -2.77 -9.57
CA HIS A 86 -0.78 -2.72 -9.53
C HIS A 86 -0.21 -3.67 -8.50
N ILE A 87 0.88 -4.35 -8.88
CA ILE A 87 1.54 -5.35 -8.02
C ILE A 87 1.98 -4.75 -6.67
N SER A 88 2.46 -3.51 -6.63
CA SER A 88 2.87 -2.87 -5.39
C SER A 88 1.72 -2.72 -4.39
N ALA A 89 0.52 -2.34 -4.86
CA ALA A 89 -0.66 -2.26 -4.00
C ALA A 89 -1.08 -3.64 -3.49
N MET A 90 -1.09 -4.65 -4.36
CA MET A 90 -1.44 -6.02 -3.99
C MET A 90 -0.43 -6.63 -3.03
N THR A 91 0.87 -6.45 -3.26
CA THR A 91 1.90 -6.96 -2.35
C THR A 91 1.82 -6.28 -0.98
N SER A 92 1.59 -4.97 -0.94
CA SER A 92 1.35 -4.25 0.33
C SER A 92 0.13 -4.80 1.06
N LEU A 93 -1.00 -4.98 0.36
CA LEU A 93 -2.22 -5.53 0.94
C LEU A 93 -1.97 -6.91 1.57
N VAL A 94 -1.34 -7.81 0.83
CA VAL A 94 -1.01 -9.16 1.31
C VAL A 94 -0.04 -9.09 2.50
N SER A 95 1.02 -8.29 2.41
CA SER A 95 2.02 -8.18 3.48
C SER A 95 1.41 -7.67 4.78
N TRP A 96 0.63 -6.58 4.73
CA TRP A 96 -0.02 -6.02 5.90
C TRP A 96 -1.11 -6.93 6.48
N SER A 97 -1.84 -7.66 5.63
CA SER A 97 -2.84 -8.64 6.10
C SER A 97 -2.19 -9.78 6.87
N ILE A 98 -1.08 -10.33 6.37
CA ILE A 98 -0.36 -11.44 7.03
C ILE A 98 0.29 -11.00 8.35
N THR A 99 0.79 -9.77 8.41
CA THR A 99 1.43 -9.21 9.61
C THR A 99 0.43 -8.60 10.61
N GLY A 100 -0.86 -8.59 10.29
CA GLY A 100 -1.92 -8.12 11.20
C GLY A 100 -2.02 -6.60 11.34
N HIS A 101 -1.47 -5.84 10.37
CA HIS A 101 -1.59 -4.37 10.35
C HIS A 101 -2.93 -3.92 9.75
N SER A 102 -3.40 -2.75 10.18
CA SER A 102 -4.62 -2.16 9.62
C SER A 102 -4.37 -1.55 8.25
N ILE A 103 -5.34 -1.73 7.34
CA ILE A 103 -5.27 -1.20 5.98
C ILE A 103 -6.49 -0.34 5.71
N ASN A 104 -6.26 0.93 5.46
CA ASN A 104 -7.25 1.89 4.97
C ASN A 104 -7.14 2.00 3.45
N LEU A 105 -8.26 2.01 2.76
CA LEU A 105 -8.30 2.07 1.29
C LEU A 105 -8.87 3.41 0.83
N CYS A 106 -8.08 4.16 0.08
CA CYS A 106 -8.52 5.33 -0.67
C CYS A 106 -8.75 4.93 -2.13
N ASN A 107 -10.00 4.77 -2.52
CA ASN A 107 -10.37 4.29 -3.85
C ASN A 107 -10.33 5.39 -4.93
N ASN A 108 -10.20 6.66 -4.54
CA ASN A 108 -10.17 7.78 -5.47
C ASN A 108 -9.32 8.93 -4.92
N LEU A 109 -8.21 9.22 -5.61
CA LEU A 109 -7.28 10.29 -5.23
C LEU A 109 -7.91 11.68 -5.10
N LYS A 110 -9.06 11.93 -5.73
CA LYS A 110 -9.84 13.17 -5.54
C LYS A 110 -10.22 13.36 -4.05
N TYR A 111 -10.42 12.29 -3.32
CA TYR A 111 -10.83 12.31 -1.92
C TYR A 111 -9.67 12.02 -0.95
N PHE A 112 -8.44 11.98 -1.44
CA PHE A 112 -7.26 11.60 -0.67
C PHE A 112 -7.15 12.28 0.69
N TYR A 113 -7.19 13.62 0.74
CA TYR A 113 -7.06 14.35 2.01
C TYR A 113 -8.28 14.17 2.93
N ARG A 114 -9.46 13.99 2.38
CA ARG A 114 -10.65 13.65 3.17
C ARG A 114 -10.47 12.28 3.83
N ASP A 115 -10.05 11.30 3.06
CA ASP A 115 -9.89 9.93 3.53
C ASP A 115 -8.73 9.83 4.53
N LEU A 116 -7.61 10.48 4.26
CA LEU A 116 -6.49 10.57 5.19
C LEU A 116 -6.88 11.28 6.51
N GLY A 117 -7.67 12.34 6.43
CA GLY A 117 -8.17 13.04 7.62
C GLY A 117 -9.18 12.24 8.44
N ALA A 118 -9.97 11.37 7.78
CA ALA A 118 -10.97 10.54 8.43
C ALA A 118 -10.39 9.24 9.02
N MET A 119 -9.34 8.71 8.41
CA MET A 119 -8.72 7.44 8.77
C MET A 119 -7.29 7.68 9.23
N HIS A 120 -7.04 7.57 10.53
CA HIS A 120 -5.68 7.67 11.06
C HIS A 120 -4.78 6.64 10.35
N SER A 121 -3.69 7.11 9.73
CA SER A 121 -2.76 6.24 9.02
C SER A 121 -1.33 6.76 9.19
N GLU A 122 -0.45 5.91 9.65
CA GLU A 122 0.95 6.24 9.97
C GLU A 122 1.86 6.00 8.78
N VAL A 123 1.49 5.05 7.92
CA VAL A 123 2.30 4.55 6.81
C VAL A 123 1.57 4.71 5.49
N MET A 124 2.31 5.06 4.44
CA MET A 124 1.74 5.14 3.10
C MET A 124 2.79 4.86 2.03
N ALA A 125 2.42 4.02 1.06
CA ALA A 125 3.16 3.89 -0.19
C ALA A 125 2.68 4.95 -1.19
N VAL A 126 3.61 5.70 -1.76
CA VAL A 126 3.31 6.82 -2.65
C VAL A 126 4.08 6.73 -3.97
N VAL A 127 3.53 7.35 -5.00
CA VAL A 127 4.27 7.68 -6.23
C VAL A 127 4.79 9.11 -6.15
N PRO A 128 5.81 9.50 -6.93
CA PRO A 128 6.45 10.83 -6.82
C PRO A 128 5.49 12.02 -6.89
N VAL A 129 4.41 11.91 -7.65
CA VAL A 129 3.42 12.99 -7.77
C VAL A 129 2.69 13.22 -6.45
N LEU A 130 2.35 12.15 -5.75
CA LEU A 130 1.69 12.22 -4.45
C LEU A 130 2.67 12.65 -3.35
N LEU A 131 3.91 12.14 -3.40
CA LEU A 131 4.99 12.60 -2.51
C LEU A 131 5.20 14.11 -2.60
N LYS A 132 5.24 14.69 -3.81
CA LYS A 132 5.37 16.15 -4.01
C LYS A 132 4.20 16.92 -3.39
N SER A 133 2.98 16.39 -3.45
CA SER A 133 1.81 17.03 -2.84
C SER A 133 1.93 17.05 -1.32
N ILE A 134 2.27 15.90 -0.71
CA ILE A 134 2.49 15.78 0.74
C ILE A 134 3.66 16.69 1.19
N TYR A 135 4.78 16.65 0.48
CA TYR A 135 5.93 17.50 0.71
C TYR A 135 5.55 18.99 0.73
N SER A 136 4.77 19.44 -0.28
CA SER A 136 4.30 20.83 -0.34
C SER A 136 3.46 21.23 0.88
N ASP A 137 2.62 20.32 1.38
CA ASP A 137 1.82 20.59 2.58
C ASP A 137 2.69 20.64 3.84
N VAL A 138 3.66 19.74 3.97
CA VAL A 138 4.61 19.73 5.10
C VAL A 138 5.43 21.03 5.12
N MET A 139 5.98 21.44 3.97
CA MET A 139 6.81 22.67 3.88
C MET A 139 5.99 23.94 4.13
N ARG A 140 4.69 23.92 3.91
CA ARG A 140 3.77 25.02 4.23
C ARG A 140 3.21 24.96 5.66
N GLY A 141 3.70 24.05 6.51
CA GLY A 141 3.24 23.90 7.89
C GLY A 141 1.84 23.27 8.03
N ARG A 142 1.32 22.60 7.01
CA ARG A 142 -0.03 21.97 6.99
C ARG A 142 0.02 20.49 7.35
N ARG A 143 0.87 20.12 8.31
CA ARG A 143 1.05 18.72 8.75
C ARG A 143 -0.21 18.15 9.43
N ASP A 144 -1.03 19.01 10.02
CA ASP A 144 -2.34 18.65 10.60
C ASP A 144 -3.25 17.91 9.62
N ARG A 145 -3.15 18.19 8.32
CA ARG A 145 -3.91 17.52 7.27
C ARG A 145 -3.51 16.06 7.05
N LEU A 146 -2.39 15.63 7.58
CA LEU A 146 -1.81 14.30 7.35
C LEU A 146 -2.18 13.28 8.43
N ASN A 147 -2.89 13.71 9.49
CA ASN A 147 -3.54 12.87 10.50
C ASN A 147 -2.70 11.66 10.99
N GLY A 148 -1.47 11.92 11.43
CA GLY A 148 -0.58 10.88 11.97
C GLY A 148 0.40 10.27 10.95
N LEU A 149 0.27 10.59 9.67
CA LEU A 149 1.19 10.08 8.65
C LEU A 149 2.64 10.48 8.97
N CYS A 150 3.51 9.49 9.14
CA CYS A 150 4.91 9.68 9.51
C CYS A 150 5.90 8.87 8.68
N MET A 151 5.48 7.80 8.02
CA MET A 151 6.35 6.99 7.17
C MET A 151 5.84 6.94 5.74
N LEU A 152 6.74 7.21 4.79
CA LEU A 152 6.45 7.17 3.36
C LEU A 152 7.42 6.26 2.63
N THR A 153 6.90 5.30 1.88
CA THR A 153 7.68 4.56 0.90
C THR A 153 7.37 5.08 -0.50
N CYS A 154 8.39 5.50 -1.24
CA CYS A 154 8.22 6.06 -2.58
C CYS A 154 8.89 5.20 -3.63
N GLY A 155 8.18 4.91 -4.71
CA GLY A 155 8.67 4.08 -5.81
C GLY A 155 8.08 4.47 -7.17
N ALA A 156 8.26 3.60 -8.13
CA ALA A 156 7.77 3.67 -9.51
C ALA A 156 8.44 4.70 -10.42
N ALA A 157 9.07 5.76 -9.91
CA ALA A 157 9.84 6.72 -10.72
C ALA A 157 10.85 7.47 -9.84
N MET A 158 11.78 8.15 -10.48
CA MET A 158 12.76 9.00 -9.80
C MET A 158 12.10 10.27 -9.25
N PHE A 159 12.61 10.74 -8.12
CA PHE A 159 12.25 12.03 -7.53
C PHE A 159 13.50 12.74 -6.99
N ASP A 160 13.39 14.03 -6.69
CA ASP A 160 14.50 14.82 -6.17
C ASP A 160 14.93 14.33 -4.77
N PRO A 161 16.18 13.89 -4.58
CA PRO A 161 16.68 13.42 -3.28
C PRO A 161 16.55 14.46 -2.17
N LYS A 162 16.50 15.74 -2.50
CA LYS A 162 16.29 16.82 -1.53
C LYS A 162 14.97 16.69 -0.80
N ILE A 163 13.92 16.19 -1.47
CA ILE A 163 12.62 15.95 -0.84
C ILE A 163 12.78 14.97 0.34
N LEU A 164 13.61 13.93 0.18
CA LEU A 164 13.84 12.95 1.23
C LEU A 164 14.48 13.61 2.46
N SER A 165 15.60 14.34 2.29
CA SER A 165 16.28 15.01 3.39
C SER A 165 15.38 16.03 4.11
N ASP A 166 14.67 16.87 3.35
CA ASP A 166 13.75 17.86 3.91
C ASP A 166 12.59 17.19 4.70
N MET A 167 12.07 16.05 4.21
CA MET A 167 11.01 15.31 4.91
C MET A 167 11.52 14.64 6.19
N MET A 168 12.73 14.09 6.16
CA MET A 168 13.37 13.51 7.36
C MET A 168 13.61 14.58 8.44
N GLU A 169 14.05 15.79 8.08
CA GLU A 169 14.17 16.92 9.01
C GLU A 169 12.82 17.32 9.63
N LYS A 170 11.72 17.05 8.96
CA LYS A 170 10.36 17.27 9.45
C LYS A 170 9.78 16.06 10.21
N GLY A 171 10.59 15.03 10.48
CA GLY A 171 10.21 13.84 11.24
C GLY A 171 9.36 12.84 10.46
N PHE A 172 9.62 12.70 9.17
CA PHE A 172 9.16 11.58 8.36
C PHE A 172 10.28 10.54 8.20
N PHE A 173 9.87 9.30 7.95
CA PHE A 173 10.76 8.15 7.75
C PHE A 173 10.55 7.53 6.36
#